data_76b9efb096f2a525a2caca56c0ff8b79
#
_entry.id   76b9efb096f2a525a2caca56c0ff8b79
#
_cell.length_a   1.000
_cell.length_b   1.000
_cell.length_c   1.000
_cell.angle_alpha   90.00
_cell.angle_beta   90.00
_cell.angle_gamma   90.00
#
_symmetry.space_group_name_H-M   'P 1'
#
loop_
_entity.id
_entity.type
_entity.pdbx_description
1 polymer ?
#
loop_
_entity_poly.entity_id
_entity_poly.type
_entity_poly.pdbx_seq_one_letter_code
_entity_poly.pdbx_strand_id
1 'polypeptide(L)' 'NTVIIEFLVADVDGVYRNLADLVADFVTEPTTMPWGNRSLLLRDPDGNLVNFFTPVTPAAIEKFAR' A
#
# COMPACT_ATOMS: atom_id res chain seq x y z
N ASN A 1 -20.46 -2.31 1.09
CA ASN A 1 -19.70 -3.08 2.05
C ASN A 1 -18.20 -2.90 1.77
N THR A 2 -17.50 -2.32 2.73
CA THR A 2 -16.12 -1.93 2.50
C THR A 2 -15.21 -2.69 3.44
N VAL A 3 -14.44 -3.62 2.90
CA VAL A 3 -13.35 -4.28 3.61
C VAL A 3 -12.05 -3.72 3.08
N ILE A 4 -11.16 -3.31 3.97
CA ILE A 4 -9.82 -2.88 3.62
C ILE A 4 -8.86 -3.96 4.09
N ILE A 5 -8.15 -4.56 3.15
CA ILE A 5 -7.12 -5.55 3.44
C ILE A 5 -5.77 -4.84 3.36
N GLU A 6 -4.98 -4.93 4.44
CA GLU A 6 -3.70 -4.24 4.51
C GLU A 6 -2.55 -5.22 4.55
N PHE A 7 -1.51 -4.94 3.75
CA PHE A 7 -0.29 -5.74 3.71
C PHE A 7 0.92 -4.84 3.93
N LEU A 8 1.76 -5.22 4.88
CA LEU A 8 3.07 -4.61 5.07
C LEU A 8 4.04 -5.22 4.06
N VAL A 9 4.66 -4.37 3.24
CA VAL A 9 5.60 -4.82 2.22
C VAL A 9 6.92 -4.06 2.36
N ALA A 10 7.99 -4.64 1.83
CA ALA A 10 9.31 -4.05 1.92
C ALA A 10 9.50 -2.86 0.98
N ASP A 11 8.80 -2.85 -0.16
CA ASP A 11 8.95 -1.79 -1.16
C ASP A 11 7.64 -1.64 -1.94
N VAL A 12 6.83 -0.69 -1.52
CA VAL A 12 5.53 -0.47 -2.14
C VAL A 12 5.66 0.04 -3.59
N ASP A 13 6.69 0.80 -3.91
CA ASP A 13 6.92 1.22 -5.29
C ASP A 13 7.23 0.04 -6.20
N GLY A 14 7.96 -0.96 -5.68
CA GLY A 14 8.19 -2.21 -6.41
C GLY A 14 6.92 -2.99 -6.63
N VAL A 15 6.04 -3.06 -5.63
CA VAL A 15 4.73 -3.68 -5.78
C VAL A 15 3.92 -2.98 -6.86
N TYR A 16 3.92 -1.65 -6.87
CA TYR A 16 3.22 -0.88 -7.88
C TYR A 16 3.73 -1.21 -9.29
N ARG A 17 5.05 -1.22 -9.48
CA ARG A 17 5.64 -1.56 -10.78
C ARG A 17 5.25 -2.95 -11.26
N ASN A 18 5.24 -3.91 -10.33
CA ASN A 18 4.91 -5.29 -10.67
C ASN A 18 3.42 -5.48 -10.98
N LEU A 19 2.55 -4.71 -10.35
CA LEU A 19 1.11 -4.84 -10.53
C LEU A 19 0.54 -3.92 -11.61
N ALA A 20 1.29 -2.94 -12.09
CA ALA A 20 0.78 -1.92 -13.01
C ALA A 20 0.22 -2.54 -14.30
N ASP A 21 0.79 -3.66 -14.76
CA ASP A 21 0.32 -4.34 -15.97
C ASP A 21 -0.83 -5.31 -15.69
N LEU A 22 -1.06 -5.66 -14.43
CA LEU A 22 -2.05 -6.66 -14.04
C LEU A 22 -3.31 -6.05 -13.43
N VAL A 23 -3.18 -4.88 -12.81
CA VAL A 23 -4.25 -4.22 -12.09
C VAL A 23 -4.58 -2.93 -12.81
N ALA A 24 -5.85 -2.76 -13.19
CA ALA A 24 -6.29 -1.54 -13.86
C ALA A 24 -6.92 -0.52 -12.91
N ASP A 25 -7.22 -0.90 -11.67
CA ASP A 25 -8.02 -0.07 -10.79
C ASP A 25 -7.23 0.34 -9.54
N PHE A 26 -6.22 1.19 -9.74
CA PHE A 26 -5.50 1.83 -8.65
C PHE A 26 -6.32 3.02 -8.16
N VAL A 27 -6.59 3.07 -6.86
CA VAL A 27 -7.24 4.23 -6.25
C VAL A 27 -6.24 5.37 -6.09
N THR A 28 -5.01 5.03 -5.67
CA THR A 28 -3.92 6.00 -5.59
C THR A 28 -2.64 5.39 -6.16
N GLU A 29 -1.74 6.24 -6.63
CA GLU A 29 -0.35 5.85 -6.87
C GLU A 29 0.38 5.79 -5.52
N PRO A 30 1.59 5.18 -5.45
CA PRO A 30 2.33 5.17 -4.20
C PRO A 30 2.49 6.58 -3.64
N THR A 31 2.03 6.77 -2.41
CA THR A 31 1.96 8.09 -1.78
C THR A 31 2.47 8.00 -0.35
N THR A 32 3.36 8.90 0.03
CA THR A 32 3.84 8.99 1.41
C THR A 32 2.80 9.73 2.25
N MET A 33 2.30 9.06 3.27
CA MET A 33 1.27 9.60 4.15
C MET A 33 1.89 10.40 5.31
N PRO A 34 1.15 11.36 5.88
CA PRO A 34 1.67 12.18 6.98
C PRO A 34 2.11 11.39 8.20
N TRP A 35 1.52 10.21 8.43
CA TRP A 35 1.87 9.37 9.58
C TRP A 35 3.08 8.47 9.33
N GLY A 36 3.75 8.60 8.18
CA GLY A 36 5.05 7.97 7.95
C GLY A 36 5.04 6.68 7.17
N ASN A 37 3.91 6.26 6.63
CA ASN A 37 3.84 5.12 5.73
C ASN A 37 3.73 5.60 4.28
N ARG A 38 4.37 4.86 3.37
CA ARG A 38 4.12 5.05 1.95
C ARG A 38 3.13 3.97 1.52
N SER A 39 2.01 4.38 0.96
CA SER A 39 0.86 3.50 0.73
C SER A 39 0.48 3.46 -0.74
N LEU A 40 -0.01 2.29 -1.16
CA LEU A 40 -0.59 2.06 -2.48
C LEU A 40 -1.97 1.47 -2.27
N LEU A 41 -2.99 2.16 -2.73
CA LEU A 41 -4.37 1.73 -2.56
C LEU A 41 -4.96 1.33 -3.91
N LEU A 42 -5.53 0.14 -3.97
CA LEU A 42 -6.15 -0.37 -5.19
C LEU A 42 -7.42 -1.15 -4.84
N ARG A 43 -8.21 -1.46 -5.87
CA ARG A 43 -9.38 -2.34 -5.72
C ARG A 43 -9.07 -3.68 -6.36
N ASP A 44 -9.49 -4.75 -5.70
CA ASP A 44 -9.44 -6.07 -6.31
C ASP A 44 -10.62 -6.27 -7.28
N PRO A 45 -10.68 -7.39 -8.02
CA PRO A 45 -11.79 -7.65 -8.95
C PRO A 45 -13.16 -7.68 -8.29
N ASP A 46 -13.23 -7.97 -7.00
CA ASP A 46 -14.49 -8.00 -6.25
C ASP A 46 -14.86 -6.65 -5.66
N GLY A 47 -14.06 -5.62 -5.90
CA GLY A 47 -14.30 -4.26 -5.43
C GLY A 47 -13.79 -3.98 -4.03
N ASN A 48 -13.09 -4.91 -3.39
CA ASN A 48 -12.50 -4.68 -2.08
C ASN A 48 -11.29 -3.77 -2.17
N LEU A 49 -11.10 -2.96 -1.15
CA LEU A 49 -9.91 -2.11 -1.07
C LEU A 49 -8.73 -2.91 -0.54
N VAL A 50 -7.59 -2.78 -1.20
CA VAL A 50 -6.34 -3.40 -0.79
C VAL A 50 -5.30 -2.31 -0.62
N ASN A 51 -4.66 -2.26 0.53
CA ASN A 51 -3.63 -1.29 0.85
C ASN A 51 -2.30 -1.99 1.09
N PHE A 52 -1.33 -1.77 0.22
CA PHE A 52 0.05 -2.16 0.47
C PHE A 52 0.79 -0.97 1.05
N PHE A 53 1.55 -1.18 2.11
CA PHE A 53 2.25 -0.07 2.72
C PHE A 53 3.65 -0.44 3.20
N THR A 54 4.51 0.57 3.19
CA THR A 54 5.90 0.47 3.66
C THR A 54 6.16 1.62 4.63
N PRO A 55 6.58 1.35 5.88
CA PRO A 55 6.99 2.43 6.78
C PRO A 55 8.27 3.08 6.27
N VAL A 56 8.29 4.41 6.17
CA VAL A 56 9.41 5.14 5.58
C VAL A 56 10.03 6.18 6.50
N THR A 57 9.38 6.50 7.62
CA THR A 57 10.00 7.36 8.64
C THR A 57 10.62 6.50 9.74
N PRO A 58 11.64 7.04 10.47
CA PRO A 58 12.24 6.28 11.56
C PRO A 58 11.23 5.82 12.61
N ALA A 59 10.27 6.66 12.95
CA ALA A 59 9.23 6.29 13.93
C ALA A 59 8.33 5.19 13.41
N ALA A 60 7.92 5.25 12.14
CA ALA A 60 7.07 4.24 11.54
C ALA A 60 7.81 2.91 11.39
N ILE A 61 9.08 2.96 10.99
CA ILE A 61 9.90 1.76 10.85
C ILE A 61 10.04 1.06 12.20
N GLU A 62 10.30 1.80 13.26
CA GLU A 62 10.43 1.23 14.59
C GLU A 62 9.12 0.59 15.06
N LYS A 63 8.00 1.24 14.78
CA LYS A 63 6.69 0.74 15.16
C LYS A 63 6.42 -0.66 14.59
N PHE A 64 6.81 -0.92 13.35
CA PHE A 64 6.57 -2.19 12.68
C PHE A 64 7.73 -3.18 12.78
N ALA A 65 8.87 -2.77 13.34
CA ALA A 65 10.02 -3.66 13.53
C ALA A 65 9.92 -4.52 14.81
N ARG A 66 8.93 -4.29 15.63
CA ARG A 66 8.75 -4.98 16.91
C ARG A 66 7.92 -6.24 16.76
#